data_fac2483913c4a65c1920f33a490e7b10
#
_entry.id   fac2483913c4a65c1920f33a490e7b10
#
_cell.length_a   1.000
_cell.length_b   1.000
_cell.length_c   1.000
_cell.angle_alpha   90.00
_cell.angle_beta   90.00
_cell.angle_gamma   90.00
#
_symmetry.space_group_name_H-M   'P 1'
#
loop_
_entity.id
_entity.type
_entity.pdbx_description
1 polymer ?
#
loop_
_entity_poly.entity_id
_entity_poly.type
_entity_poly.pdbx_seq_one_letter_code
_entity_poly.pdbx_strand_id
1 'polypeptide(L)'
;MIAQLPPGLKNLLIIMVLVSFAQVALPKTGFDVETLYLFYPDSENFRIWQLATQIFCHGGISHLLFNGLALFSFGAIVEYRLGVSKFLQLFFVAALGAVLVHFSEMAYTIFSHTGTLFPNHAAGVEAVNYGPMIGASGAVYGVMVAFAYLYPNESLVFMFIPYPNKAK
;
A
#
# COMPACT_ATOMS: atom_id res chain seq x y z
N MET A 1 24.15 19.82 7.18
CA MET A 1 23.34 19.88 5.94
C MET A 1 22.27 18.82 6.08
N ILE A 2 21.01 19.20 6.24
CA ILE A 2 19.90 18.24 6.23
C ILE A 2 19.84 17.74 4.79
N ALA A 3 20.13 16.45 4.58
CA ALA A 3 20.03 15.85 3.26
C ALA A 3 18.59 16.03 2.77
N GLN A 4 18.43 16.63 1.60
CA GLN A 4 17.09 16.80 1.00
C GLN A 4 16.57 15.41 0.65
N LEU A 5 15.30 15.15 0.97
CA LEU A 5 14.65 13.90 0.57
C LEU A 5 14.69 13.75 -0.96
N PRO A 6 14.99 12.55 -1.47
CA PRO A 6 14.94 12.32 -2.91
C PRO A 6 13.52 12.54 -3.45
N PRO A 7 13.39 13.05 -4.69
CA PRO A 7 12.15 13.63 -5.17
C PRO A 7 10.99 12.62 -5.32
N GLY A 8 11.26 11.38 -5.68
CA GLY A 8 10.23 10.34 -5.78
C GLY A 8 9.60 10.04 -4.43
N LEU A 9 10.43 9.75 -3.43
CA LEU A 9 10.01 9.53 -2.05
C LEU A 9 9.25 10.74 -1.50
N LYS A 10 9.82 11.95 -1.66
CA LYS A 10 9.18 13.18 -1.18
C LYS A 10 7.77 13.33 -1.72
N ASN A 11 7.60 13.13 -3.04
CA ASN A 11 6.30 13.28 -3.68
C ASN A 11 5.31 12.20 -3.22
N LEU A 12 5.74 10.94 -3.08
CA LEU A 12 4.89 9.88 -2.54
C LEU A 12 4.39 10.21 -1.13
N LEU A 13 5.28 10.64 -0.23
CA LEU A 13 4.91 11.02 1.13
C LEU A 13 3.91 12.19 1.15
N ILE A 14 4.13 13.21 0.31
CA ILE A 14 3.20 14.35 0.21
C ILE A 14 1.83 13.87 -0.27
N ILE A 15 1.76 13.05 -1.33
CA ILE A 15 0.49 12.54 -1.86
C ILE A 15 -0.24 11.70 -0.80
N MET A 16 0.47 10.80 -0.08
CA MET A 16 -0.12 10.00 1.00
C MET A 16 -0.75 10.87 2.08
N VAL A 17 -0.05 11.92 2.52
CA VAL A 17 -0.57 12.87 3.52
C VAL A 17 -1.78 13.64 2.98
N LEU A 18 -1.70 14.18 1.77
CA LEU A 18 -2.80 14.96 1.16
C LEU A 18 -4.05 14.10 0.96
N VAL A 19 -3.91 12.86 0.45
CA VAL A 19 -5.05 11.95 0.27
C VAL A 19 -5.64 11.55 1.62
N SER A 20 -4.82 11.28 2.63
CA SER A 20 -5.32 10.96 3.98
C SER A 20 -6.06 12.13 4.61
N PHE A 21 -5.63 13.37 4.39
CA PHE A 21 -6.39 14.56 4.76
C PHE A 21 -7.72 14.65 4.00
N ALA A 22 -7.70 14.39 2.70
CA ALA A 22 -8.89 14.40 1.86
C ALA A 22 -9.91 13.34 2.33
N GLN A 23 -9.47 12.14 2.74
CA GLN A 23 -10.34 11.12 3.31
C GLN A 23 -11.13 11.59 4.54
N VAL A 24 -10.58 12.50 5.34
CA VAL A 24 -11.27 13.07 6.52
C VAL A 24 -12.15 14.25 6.14
N ALA A 25 -11.76 15.05 5.15
CA ALA A 25 -12.44 16.29 4.78
C ALA A 25 -13.59 16.09 3.80
N LEU A 26 -13.40 15.24 2.77
CA LEU A 26 -14.34 15.07 1.67
C LEU A 26 -15.71 14.49 2.06
N PRO A 27 -15.84 13.54 3.02
CA PRO A 27 -17.16 13.05 3.45
C PRO A 27 -18.09 14.16 3.92
N LYS A 28 -17.54 15.23 4.50
CA LYS A 28 -18.32 16.41 4.94
C LYS A 28 -18.96 17.17 3.77
N THR A 29 -18.48 16.97 2.55
CA THR A 29 -19.01 17.58 1.32
C THR A 29 -20.00 16.67 0.58
N GLY A 30 -20.25 15.46 1.09
CA GLY A 30 -21.06 14.43 0.44
C GLY A 30 -20.29 13.54 -0.53
N PHE A 31 -18.97 13.68 -0.61
CA PHE A 31 -18.14 12.79 -1.43
C PHE A 31 -17.93 11.45 -0.71
N ASP A 32 -18.24 10.36 -1.41
CA ASP A 32 -17.98 9.00 -0.91
C ASP A 32 -16.51 8.61 -1.16
N VAL A 33 -15.71 8.60 -0.08
CA VAL A 33 -14.28 8.26 -0.16
C VAL A 33 -14.02 6.78 -0.42
N GLU A 34 -15.00 5.89 -0.20
CA GLU A 34 -14.85 4.47 -0.48
C GLU A 34 -14.72 4.20 -1.98
N THR A 35 -15.14 5.15 -2.83
CA THR A 35 -14.88 5.08 -4.28
C THR A 35 -13.40 5.02 -4.66
N LEU A 36 -12.50 5.38 -3.72
CA LEU A 36 -11.05 5.31 -3.90
C LEU A 36 -10.44 3.98 -3.38
N TYR A 37 -11.19 3.21 -2.60
CA TYR A 37 -10.75 1.95 -1.99
C TYR A 37 -10.90 0.79 -2.97
N LEU A 38 -10.02 -0.19 -2.91
CA LEU A 38 -10.05 -1.30 -3.84
C LEU A 38 -10.97 -2.42 -3.35
N PHE A 39 -12.04 -2.62 -4.08
CA PHE A 39 -12.97 -3.73 -3.90
C PHE A 39 -12.62 -4.91 -4.82
N TYR A 40 -13.15 -6.08 -4.49
CA TYR A 40 -13.05 -7.26 -5.35
C TYR A 40 -13.78 -7.02 -6.69
N PRO A 41 -13.29 -7.56 -7.83
CA PRO A 41 -13.85 -7.27 -9.14
C PRO A 41 -15.33 -7.60 -9.34
N ASP A 42 -15.88 -8.53 -8.56
CA ASP A 42 -17.31 -8.87 -8.58
C ASP A 42 -18.18 -7.93 -7.73
N SER A 43 -17.59 -7.02 -6.97
CA SER A 43 -18.31 -6.04 -6.16
C SER A 43 -18.94 -4.94 -7.02
N GLU A 44 -20.18 -4.53 -6.71
CA GLU A 44 -20.82 -3.37 -7.33
C GLU A 44 -20.03 -2.07 -7.13
N ASN A 45 -19.19 -2.03 -6.07
CA ASN A 45 -18.34 -0.89 -5.75
C ASN A 45 -16.99 -0.92 -6.46
N PHE A 46 -16.64 -1.99 -7.19
CA PHE A 46 -15.38 -2.05 -7.92
C PHE A 46 -15.30 -1.03 -9.05
N ARG A 47 -14.16 -0.34 -9.12
CA ARG A 47 -13.82 0.57 -10.23
C ARG A 47 -12.34 0.40 -10.56
N ILE A 48 -12.01 0.44 -11.84
CA ILE A 48 -10.64 0.18 -12.33
C ILE A 48 -9.58 1.14 -11.76
N TRP A 49 -9.92 2.39 -11.47
CA TRP A 49 -8.99 3.36 -10.90
C TRP A 49 -8.56 3.03 -9.47
N GLN A 50 -9.34 2.20 -8.76
CA GLN A 50 -9.05 1.75 -7.40
C GLN A 50 -7.73 0.96 -7.32
N LEU A 51 -7.30 0.33 -8.41
CA LEU A 51 -5.99 -0.32 -8.52
C LEU A 51 -4.83 0.66 -8.22
N ALA A 52 -5.02 1.94 -8.50
CA ALA A 52 -4.03 2.98 -8.26
C ALA A 52 -4.35 3.85 -7.04
N THR A 53 -5.62 4.21 -6.82
CA THR A 53 -6.00 5.17 -5.77
C THR A 53 -5.88 4.59 -4.36
N GLN A 54 -6.17 3.31 -4.17
CA GLN A 54 -6.13 2.63 -2.88
C GLN A 54 -4.75 2.72 -2.19
N ILE A 55 -3.66 2.80 -2.97
CA ILE A 55 -2.29 2.87 -2.46
C ILE A 55 -2.08 4.10 -1.55
N PHE A 56 -2.79 5.18 -1.82
CA PHE A 56 -2.66 6.45 -1.11
C PHE A 56 -3.69 6.63 0.01
N CYS A 57 -4.69 5.73 0.09
CA CYS A 57 -5.71 5.75 1.14
C CYS A 57 -5.22 5.02 2.39
N HIS A 58 -5.58 5.51 3.58
CA HIS A 58 -5.13 4.93 4.84
C HIS A 58 -6.28 4.82 5.84
N GLY A 59 -6.30 3.72 6.61
CA GLY A 59 -7.32 3.42 7.63
C GLY A 59 -7.11 4.17 8.95
N GLY A 60 -6.48 5.35 8.91
CA GLY A 60 -6.25 6.21 10.08
C GLY A 60 -4.80 6.67 10.21
N ILE A 61 -4.56 7.55 11.19
CA ILE A 61 -3.27 8.22 11.39
C ILE A 61 -2.14 7.22 11.66
N SER A 62 -2.37 6.21 12.49
CA SER A 62 -1.34 5.20 12.79
C SER A 62 -0.92 4.43 11.54
N HIS A 63 -1.87 4.03 10.70
CA HIS A 63 -1.60 3.33 9.44
C HIS A 63 -0.76 4.20 8.49
N LEU A 64 -1.14 5.49 8.32
CA LEU A 64 -0.36 6.45 7.55
C LEU A 64 1.06 6.64 8.10
N LEU A 65 1.18 6.79 9.43
CA LEU A 65 2.48 7.00 10.08
C LEU A 65 3.42 5.81 9.92
N PHE A 66 2.94 4.57 10.11
CA PHE A 66 3.79 3.39 9.95
C PHE A 66 4.24 3.20 8.50
N ASN A 67 3.35 3.37 7.52
CA ASN A 67 3.72 3.33 6.11
C ASN A 67 4.70 4.45 5.75
N GLY A 68 4.41 5.67 6.17
CA GLY A 68 5.25 6.83 5.91
C GLY A 68 6.64 6.70 6.55
N LEU A 69 6.71 6.21 7.78
CA LEU A 69 7.97 6.01 8.50
C LEU A 69 8.83 4.92 7.86
N ALA A 70 8.23 3.79 7.50
CA ALA A 70 8.95 2.71 6.81
C ALA A 70 9.44 3.18 5.43
N LEU A 71 8.57 3.85 4.67
CA LEU A 71 8.95 4.40 3.38
C LEU A 71 10.03 5.48 3.49
N PHE A 72 9.97 6.35 4.50
CA PHE A 72 11.02 7.33 4.79
C PHE A 72 12.36 6.67 5.12
N SER A 73 12.35 5.62 5.95
CA SER A 73 13.55 4.95 6.43
C SER A 73 14.28 4.17 5.32
N PHE A 74 13.54 3.45 4.50
CA PHE A 74 14.12 2.57 3.47
C PHE A 74 14.08 3.20 2.07
N GLY A 75 13.04 3.95 1.77
CA GLY A 75 12.79 4.50 0.43
C GLY A 75 13.87 5.49 -0.01
N ALA A 76 14.38 6.33 0.91
CA ALA A 76 15.44 7.27 0.56
C ALA A 76 16.71 6.54 0.08
N ILE A 77 17.12 5.51 0.78
CA ILE A 77 18.33 4.74 0.46
C ILE A 77 18.15 3.99 -0.87
N VAL A 78 16.98 3.37 -1.06
CA VAL A 78 16.65 2.65 -2.29
C VAL A 78 16.57 3.62 -3.49
N GLU A 79 15.95 4.78 -3.34
CA GLU A 79 15.86 5.77 -4.41
C GLU A 79 17.23 6.37 -4.76
N TYR A 80 18.09 6.67 -3.79
CA TYR A 80 19.47 7.11 -4.07
C TYR A 80 20.26 6.07 -4.86
N ARG A 81 20.02 4.79 -4.60
CA ARG A 81 20.71 3.68 -5.28
C ARG A 81 20.19 3.42 -6.68
N LEU A 82 18.87 3.44 -6.87
CA LEU A 82 18.21 3.05 -8.13
C LEU A 82 17.90 4.24 -9.05
N GLY A 83 17.82 5.43 -8.50
CA GLY A 83 17.26 6.62 -9.16
C GLY A 83 15.74 6.63 -9.14
N VAL A 84 15.15 7.82 -9.36
CA VAL A 84 13.71 8.11 -9.23
C VAL A 84 12.86 7.15 -10.06
N SER A 85 13.19 6.96 -11.34
CA SER A 85 12.37 6.15 -12.25
C SER A 85 12.24 4.70 -11.79
N LYS A 86 13.37 4.05 -11.47
CA LYS A 86 13.37 2.65 -11.02
C LYS A 86 12.76 2.50 -9.63
N PHE A 87 12.95 3.47 -8.75
CA PHE A 87 12.30 3.49 -7.44
C PHE A 87 10.78 3.53 -7.56
N LEU A 88 10.23 4.43 -8.38
CA LEU A 88 8.79 4.52 -8.61
C LEU A 88 8.24 3.26 -9.31
N GLN A 89 8.97 2.70 -10.29
CA GLN A 89 8.60 1.42 -10.90
C GLN A 89 8.53 0.31 -9.86
N LEU A 90 9.56 0.17 -9.01
CA LEU A 90 9.57 -0.80 -7.91
C LEU A 90 8.35 -0.62 -6.99
N PHE A 91 8.08 0.61 -6.56
CA PHE A 91 6.97 0.95 -5.68
C PHE A 91 5.62 0.51 -6.27
N PHE A 92 5.32 0.91 -7.51
CA PHE A 92 4.05 0.59 -8.16
C PHE A 92 3.93 -0.88 -8.56
N VAL A 93 5.01 -1.52 -9.01
CA VAL A 93 5.01 -2.97 -9.32
C VAL A 93 4.77 -3.78 -8.05
N ALA A 94 5.41 -3.42 -6.92
CA ALA A 94 5.17 -4.07 -5.64
C ALA A 94 3.71 -3.87 -5.15
N ALA A 95 3.14 -2.68 -5.33
CA ALA A 95 1.73 -2.42 -5.04
C ALA A 95 0.80 -3.31 -5.86
N LEU A 96 1.03 -3.43 -7.17
CA LEU A 96 0.26 -4.33 -8.04
C LEU A 96 0.43 -5.80 -7.65
N GLY A 97 1.65 -6.21 -7.29
CA GLY A 97 1.90 -7.57 -6.75
C GLY A 97 1.07 -7.85 -5.49
N ALA A 98 0.99 -6.89 -4.58
CA ALA A 98 0.16 -7.01 -3.38
C ALA A 98 -1.34 -7.11 -3.71
N VAL A 99 -1.82 -6.36 -4.71
CA VAL A 99 -3.21 -6.49 -5.21
C VAL A 99 -3.47 -7.88 -5.75
N LEU A 100 -2.54 -8.45 -6.53
CA LEU A 100 -2.71 -9.81 -7.06
C LEU A 100 -2.79 -10.87 -5.95
N VAL A 101 -1.94 -10.76 -4.92
CA VAL A 101 -1.99 -11.64 -3.75
C VAL A 101 -3.32 -11.50 -3.02
N HIS A 102 -3.75 -10.26 -2.77
CA HIS A 102 -5.04 -9.98 -2.10
C HIS A 102 -6.23 -10.53 -2.90
N PHE A 103 -6.27 -10.31 -4.20
CA PHE A 103 -7.34 -10.87 -5.04
C PHE A 103 -7.31 -12.39 -5.10
N SER A 104 -6.13 -13.02 -5.05
CA SER A 104 -6.02 -14.47 -5.01
C SER A 104 -6.56 -15.05 -3.70
N GLU A 105 -6.28 -14.39 -2.59
CA GLU A 105 -6.82 -14.74 -1.26
C GLU A 105 -8.35 -14.60 -1.24
N MET A 106 -8.86 -13.47 -1.70
CA MET A 106 -10.31 -13.24 -1.80
C MET A 106 -10.98 -14.25 -2.71
N ALA A 107 -10.41 -14.50 -3.90
CA ALA A 107 -10.92 -15.48 -4.85
C ALA A 107 -11.01 -16.88 -4.25
N TYR A 108 -9.96 -17.32 -3.55
CA TYR A 108 -9.96 -18.59 -2.85
C TYR A 108 -11.06 -18.66 -1.79
N THR A 109 -11.21 -17.62 -0.99
CA THR A 109 -12.23 -17.60 0.06
C THR A 109 -13.64 -17.55 -0.50
N ILE A 110 -13.90 -16.71 -1.50
CA ILE A 110 -15.20 -16.65 -2.17
C ILE A 110 -15.53 -18.01 -2.78
N PHE A 111 -14.59 -18.61 -3.52
CA PHE A 111 -14.80 -19.92 -4.15
C PHE A 111 -15.07 -21.02 -3.11
N SER A 112 -14.37 -21.04 -1.98
CA SER A 112 -14.55 -22.03 -0.93
C SER A 112 -15.93 -21.97 -0.26
N HIS A 113 -16.58 -20.79 -0.26
CA HIS A 113 -17.90 -20.59 0.34
C HIS A 113 -19.04 -20.71 -0.67
N THR A 114 -18.82 -20.36 -1.95
CA THR A 114 -19.88 -20.24 -2.94
C THR A 114 -19.77 -21.22 -4.11
N GLY A 115 -18.60 -21.85 -4.28
CA GLY A 115 -18.30 -22.70 -5.42
C GLY A 115 -18.08 -21.97 -6.75
N THR A 116 -18.02 -20.63 -6.73
CA THR A 116 -17.76 -19.78 -7.90
C THR A 116 -16.89 -18.60 -7.55
N LEU A 117 -16.14 -18.04 -8.54
CA LEU A 117 -15.33 -16.84 -8.37
C LEU A 117 -16.16 -15.55 -8.51
N PHE A 118 -17.30 -15.62 -9.17
CA PHE A 118 -18.17 -14.49 -9.47
C PHE A 118 -19.63 -14.86 -9.10
N PRO A 119 -19.98 -14.74 -7.81
CA PRO A 119 -21.31 -15.12 -7.31
C PRO A 119 -22.44 -14.13 -7.67
N ASN A 120 -22.24 -13.19 -8.59
CA ASN A 120 -23.21 -12.16 -9.00
C ASN A 120 -23.73 -11.32 -7.83
N HIS A 121 -22.81 -10.65 -7.14
CA HIS A 121 -23.04 -9.61 -6.12
C HIS A 121 -23.79 -10.06 -4.85
N ALA A 122 -24.65 -11.06 -4.87
CA ALA A 122 -25.67 -11.22 -3.83
C ALA A 122 -25.31 -12.16 -2.68
N ALA A 123 -24.45 -13.15 -2.86
CA ALA A 123 -24.29 -14.19 -1.83
C ALA A 123 -22.84 -14.44 -1.38
N GLY A 124 -21.85 -14.10 -2.20
CA GLY A 124 -20.48 -14.47 -1.92
C GLY A 124 -19.64 -13.38 -1.28
N VAL A 125 -19.81 -12.14 -1.71
CA VAL A 125 -19.01 -10.99 -1.23
C VAL A 125 -19.56 -10.48 0.10
N GLU A 126 -20.85 -10.49 0.32
CA GLU A 126 -21.47 -10.12 1.61
C GLU A 126 -21.28 -11.19 2.69
N ALA A 127 -21.28 -12.49 2.30
CA ALA A 127 -21.04 -13.58 3.25
C ALA A 127 -19.59 -13.63 3.75
N VAL A 128 -18.66 -13.13 2.95
CA VAL A 128 -17.25 -12.99 3.30
C VAL A 128 -16.99 -11.51 3.52
N ASN A 129 -17.11 -11.04 4.76
CA ASN A 129 -17.00 -9.64 5.17
C ASN A 129 -15.57 -9.08 4.93
N TYR A 130 -15.11 -9.12 3.69
CA TYR A 130 -13.85 -8.53 3.27
C TYR A 130 -14.06 -7.04 2.97
N GLY A 131 -13.63 -6.22 3.91
CA GLY A 131 -13.51 -4.79 3.67
C GLY A 131 -12.59 -4.51 2.48
N PRO A 132 -12.70 -3.33 1.87
CA PRO A 132 -11.86 -2.95 0.75
C PRO A 132 -10.38 -2.88 1.15
N MET A 133 -9.47 -3.18 0.21
CA MET A 133 -8.04 -2.99 0.38
C MET A 133 -7.69 -1.51 0.30
N ILE A 134 -6.88 -1.02 1.24
CA ILE A 134 -6.31 0.33 1.27
C ILE A 134 -4.90 0.32 1.83
N GLY A 135 -4.07 1.24 1.36
CA GLY A 135 -2.77 1.54 1.94
C GLY A 135 -1.58 1.20 1.05
N ALA A 136 -0.49 1.90 1.33
CA ALA A 136 0.78 1.73 0.64
C ALA A 136 1.57 0.48 1.10
N SER A 137 1.07 -0.28 2.08
CA SER A 137 1.85 -1.33 2.77
C SER A 137 2.48 -2.36 1.82
N GLY A 138 1.75 -2.82 0.81
CA GLY A 138 2.31 -3.74 -0.18
C GLY A 138 3.51 -3.16 -0.95
N ALA A 139 3.42 -1.89 -1.37
CA ALA A 139 4.52 -1.18 -1.99
C ALA A 139 5.68 -0.97 -1.03
N VAL A 140 5.38 -0.60 0.23
CA VAL A 140 6.39 -0.39 1.29
C VAL A 140 7.15 -1.69 1.57
N TYR A 141 6.46 -2.83 1.68
CA TYR A 141 7.12 -4.14 1.80
C TYR A 141 8.05 -4.43 0.62
N GLY A 142 7.64 -4.14 -0.61
CA GLY A 142 8.50 -4.29 -1.78
C GLY A 142 9.77 -3.42 -1.70
N VAL A 143 9.65 -2.19 -1.24
CA VAL A 143 10.80 -1.29 -1.01
C VAL A 143 11.72 -1.84 0.09
N MET A 144 11.16 -2.37 1.19
CA MET A 144 11.93 -3.00 2.28
C MET A 144 12.68 -4.25 1.80
N VAL A 145 12.05 -5.10 1.00
CA VAL A 145 12.69 -6.29 0.39
C VAL A 145 13.82 -5.87 -0.55
N ALA A 146 13.58 -4.84 -1.37
CA ALA A 146 14.63 -4.31 -2.25
C ALA A 146 15.81 -3.73 -1.44
N PHE A 147 15.54 -3.02 -0.33
CA PHE A 147 16.58 -2.57 0.58
C PHE A 147 17.39 -3.75 1.14
N ALA A 148 16.73 -4.78 1.66
CA ALA A 148 17.41 -5.96 2.21
C ALA A 148 18.26 -6.69 1.14
N TYR A 149 17.79 -6.76 -0.10
CA TYR A 149 18.54 -7.33 -1.21
C TYR A 149 19.75 -6.49 -1.62
N LEU A 150 19.61 -5.16 -1.65
CA LEU A 150 20.71 -4.25 -2.05
C LEU A 150 21.76 -4.07 -0.96
N TYR A 151 21.37 -4.23 0.31
CA TYR A 151 22.19 -3.95 1.48
C TYR A 151 22.14 -5.10 2.52
N PRO A 152 22.51 -6.34 2.16
CA PRO A 152 22.33 -7.51 3.02
C PRO A 152 23.17 -7.51 4.30
N ASN A 153 24.21 -6.68 4.36
CA ASN A 153 25.14 -6.60 5.50
C ASN A 153 24.91 -5.34 6.36
N GLU A 154 23.96 -4.49 5.97
CA GLU A 154 23.64 -3.31 6.75
C GLU A 154 22.93 -3.67 8.06
N SER A 155 23.32 -3.02 9.13
CA SER A 155 22.68 -3.17 10.44
C SER A 155 21.44 -2.30 10.48
N LEU A 156 20.25 -2.91 10.58
CA LEU A 156 19.01 -2.18 10.78
C LEU A 156 18.88 -1.80 12.25
N VAL A 157 19.03 -0.52 12.55
CA VAL A 157 18.60 0.03 13.83
C VAL A 157 17.14 0.46 13.66
N PHE A 158 16.20 -0.38 14.08
CA PHE A 158 14.81 0.05 14.19
C PHE A 158 14.74 1.20 15.20
N MET A 159 14.07 2.30 14.82
CA MET A 159 14.05 3.59 15.52
C MET A 159 13.71 3.53 17.02
N PHE A 160 13.28 2.38 17.55
CA PHE A 160 12.95 2.21 18.97
C PHE A 160 13.52 0.91 19.58
N ILE A 161 14.31 0.13 18.83
CA ILE A 161 14.94 -1.10 19.33
C ILE A 161 16.44 -0.96 19.15
N PRO A 162 17.22 -0.82 20.25
CA PRO A 162 18.67 -0.61 20.18
C PRO A 162 19.48 -1.87 19.84
N TYR A 163 18.87 -2.83 19.12
CA TYR A 163 19.56 -4.05 18.69
C TYR A 163 19.89 -3.98 17.20
N PRO A 164 21.19 -4.01 16.83
CA PRO A 164 21.58 -4.07 15.42
C PRO A 164 21.26 -5.46 14.87
N ASN A 165 20.15 -5.57 14.15
CA ASN A 165 19.84 -6.78 13.37
C ASN A 165 20.38 -6.61 11.94
N LYS A 166 21.10 -7.62 11.43
CA LYS A 166 21.50 -7.64 10.02
C LYS A 166 20.25 -7.81 9.17
N ALA A 167 20.20 -7.09 8.04
CA ALA A 167 19.15 -7.23 7.03
C ALA A 167 19.32 -8.55 6.27
N LYS A 168 18.99 -9.67 6.92
CA LYS A 168 18.98 -11.00 6.28
C LYS A 168 17.55 -11.48 6.14
#